data_065bebbee669c1ad4e6406b3be8f59ea
#
_entry.id   065bebbee669c1ad4e6406b3be8f59ea
#
_cell.length_a   1.000
_cell.length_b   1.000
_cell.length_c   1.000
_cell.angle_alpha   90.00
_cell.angle_beta   90.00
_cell.angle_gamma   90.00
#
_symmetry.space_group_name_H-M   'P 1'
#
loop_
_entity.id
_entity.type
_entity.pdbx_description
1 polymer ?
#
loop_
_entity_poly.entity_id
_entity_poly.type
_entity_poly.pdbx_seq_one_letter_code
_entity_poly.pdbx_strand_id
1 'polypeptide(L)'
;MKTIMGPLPAIKFDKTRQRKIWFNSMVFAYIGWEDSRNDPVKAVTFGDGKPLPANIVYDCLNILEEESVAFPWQKGDVLLLDNWAALHARRSFDPPRRILASLCK
;
A
#
# COMPACT_ATOMS: atom_id res chain seq x y z
N MET A 1 8.01 18.97 -8.91
CA MET A 1 6.58 18.70 -9.26
C MET A 1 5.91 18.13 -8.01
N LYS A 2 4.74 18.62 -7.63
CA LYS A 2 3.93 18.09 -6.51
C LYS A 2 2.71 17.42 -7.11
N THR A 3 2.48 16.16 -6.78
CA THR A 3 1.28 15.42 -7.18
C THR A 3 0.35 15.27 -5.97
N ILE A 4 -0.91 15.61 -6.13
CA ILE A 4 -1.95 15.44 -5.12
C ILE A 4 -2.95 14.43 -5.69
N MET A 5 -3.21 13.38 -4.96
CA MET A 5 -4.21 12.36 -5.30
C MET A 5 -5.30 12.34 -4.24
N GLY A 6 -6.52 12.37 -4.69
CA GLY A 6 -7.68 12.25 -3.80
C GLY A 6 -8.59 13.48 -3.78
N PRO A 7 -9.57 13.48 -2.88
CA PRO A 7 -9.78 12.49 -1.83
C PRO A 7 -10.21 11.12 -2.39
N LEU A 8 -9.65 10.06 -1.82
CA LEU A 8 -9.94 8.67 -2.18
C LEU A 8 -10.52 7.91 -0.98
N PRO A 9 -11.52 7.04 -1.18
CA PRO A 9 -12.04 6.24 -0.08
C PRO A 9 -10.98 5.23 0.37
N ALA A 10 -10.67 5.20 1.67
CA ALA A 10 -9.75 4.24 2.26
C ALA A 10 -10.30 2.81 2.23
N ILE A 11 -11.62 2.69 2.31
CA ILE A 11 -12.36 1.43 2.27
C ILE A 11 -13.32 1.47 1.09
N LYS A 12 -13.29 0.43 0.28
CA LYS A 12 -14.23 0.24 -0.84
C LYS A 12 -15.14 -0.95 -0.58
N PHE A 13 -16.29 -0.98 -1.23
CA PHE A 13 -17.18 -2.13 -1.21
C PHE A 13 -16.96 -2.98 -2.46
N ASP A 14 -16.54 -4.22 -2.26
CA ASP A 14 -16.42 -5.22 -3.32
C ASP A 14 -17.79 -5.87 -3.53
N LYS A 15 -18.44 -5.51 -4.63
CA LYS A 15 -19.77 -6.02 -5.00
C LYS A 15 -19.74 -7.51 -5.33
N THR A 16 -18.64 -8.00 -5.88
CA THR A 16 -18.50 -9.41 -6.28
C THR A 16 -18.44 -10.31 -5.05
N ARG A 17 -17.73 -9.89 -4.01
CA ARG A 17 -17.55 -10.65 -2.76
C ARG A 17 -18.48 -10.20 -1.65
N GLN A 18 -19.33 -9.18 -1.90
CA GLN A 18 -20.27 -8.62 -0.92
C GLN A 18 -19.61 -8.22 0.41
N ARG A 19 -18.43 -7.59 0.34
CA ARG A 19 -17.67 -7.18 1.53
C ARG A 19 -16.94 -5.86 1.34
N LYS A 20 -16.65 -5.20 2.45
CA LYS A 20 -15.75 -4.04 2.48
C LYS A 20 -14.31 -4.53 2.35
N ILE A 21 -13.51 -3.81 1.59
CA ILE A 21 -12.10 -4.08 1.38
C ILE A 21 -11.26 -2.84 1.72
N TRP A 22 -10.08 -3.08 2.27
CA TRP A 22 -9.05 -2.06 2.45
C TRP A 22 -8.33 -1.87 1.11
N PHE A 23 -8.57 -0.75 0.46
CA PHE A 23 -8.05 -0.51 -0.89
C PHE A 23 -7.36 0.84 -0.98
N ASN A 24 -6.21 0.95 -0.35
CA ASN A 24 -5.40 2.16 -0.36
C ASN A 24 -3.93 1.83 -0.03
N SER A 25 -3.05 2.81 -0.19
CA SER A 25 -1.63 2.72 0.12
C SER A 25 -1.22 3.72 1.21
N MET A 26 -2.13 4.18 2.05
CA MET A 26 -1.88 5.29 2.97
C MET A 26 -0.79 5.00 3.99
N VAL A 27 -0.70 3.76 4.49
CA VAL A 27 0.33 3.36 5.46
C VAL A 27 1.71 3.47 4.81
N PHE A 28 1.87 2.92 3.62
CA PHE A 28 3.15 2.96 2.91
C PHE A 28 3.53 4.37 2.43
N ALA A 29 2.55 5.20 2.09
CA ALA A 29 2.80 6.60 1.76
C ALA A 29 3.23 7.41 2.98
N TYR A 30 2.73 7.05 4.18
CA TYR A 30 3.07 7.71 5.43
C TYR A 30 4.47 7.31 5.92
N ILE A 31 4.82 6.02 5.90
CA ILE A 31 6.07 5.50 6.51
C ILE A 31 7.21 5.30 5.51
N GLY A 32 6.91 5.11 4.23
CA GLY A 32 7.88 4.65 3.23
C GLY A 32 8.43 5.72 2.31
N TRP A 33 7.98 6.95 2.41
CA TRP A 33 8.40 8.02 1.49
C TRP A 33 9.31 9.03 2.20
N GLU A 34 10.54 8.64 2.44
CA GLU A 34 11.58 9.56 2.88
C GLU A 34 12.19 10.29 1.66
N ASP A 35 11.67 11.45 1.35
CA ASP A 35 12.27 12.40 0.40
C ASP A 35 12.40 13.74 1.13
N SER A 36 13.55 14.42 0.98
CA SER A 36 13.79 15.75 1.55
C SER A 36 12.73 16.80 1.16
N ARG A 37 11.93 16.51 0.14
CA ARG A 37 10.82 17.35 -0.35
C ARG A 37 9.46 16.94 0.18
N ASN A 38 9.38 15.85 0.93
CA ASN A 38 8.14 15.26 1.38
C ASN A 38 8.21 14.92 2.87
N ASP A 39 7.38 15.59 3.65
CA ASP A 39 7.18 15.27 5.06
C ASP A 39 6.17 14.11 5.15
N PRO A 40 6.56 12.91 5.62
CA PRO A 40 5.66 11.75 5.71
C PRO A 40 4.36 12.06 6.42
N VAL A 41 4.40 12.84 7.49
CA VAL A 41 3.20 13.25 8.25
C VAL A 41 2.23 14.09 7.42
N LYS A 42 2.73 14.82 6.45
CA LYS A 42 1.94 15.65 5.53
C LYS A 42 1.64 14.95 4.21
N ALA A 43 2.25 13.81 3.96
CA ALA A 43 2.05 13.05 2.73
C ALA A 43 0.65 12.46 2.64
N VAL A 44 0.05 12.12 3.77
CA VAL A 44 -1.29 11.53 3.85
C VAL A 44 -2.11 12.28 4.89
N THR A 45 -3.27 12.76 4.47
CA THR A 45 -4.21 13.49 5.33
C THR A 45 -5.63 12.94 5.15
N PHE A 46 -6.52 13.29 6.05
CA PHE A 46 -7.95 13.16 5.78
C PHE A 46 -8.37 14.03 4.58
N GLY A 47 -9.53 13.74 4.00
CA GLY A 47 -10.06 14.50 2.86
C GLY A 47 -10.31 16.00 3.14
N ASP A 48 -10.44 16.37 4.41
CA ASP A 48 -10.53 17.77 4.86
C ASP A 48 -9.16 18.43 5.11
N GLY A 49 -8.08 17.72 4.85
CA GLY A 49 -6.71 18.18 5.01
C GLY A 49 -6.13 18.02 6.42
N LYS A 50 -6.89 17.50 7.39
CA LYS A 50 -6.37 17.22 8.71
C LYS A 50 -5.37 16.08 8.69
N PRO A 51 -4.31 16.12 9.54
CA PRO A 51 -3.35 15.04 9.61
C PRO A 51 -3.98 13.76 10.16
N LEU A 52 -3.54 12.61 9.65
CA LEU A 52 -3.89 11.32 10.24
C LEU A 52 -3.18 11.15 11.59
N PRO A 53 -3.88 10.63 12.61
CA PRO A 53 -3.23 10.29 13.87
C PRO A 53 -2.16 9.22 13.66
N ALA A 54 -0.92 9.50 14.10
CA ALA A 54 0.20 8.60 13.91
C ALA A 54 -0.04 7.20 14.52
N ASN A 55 -0.63 7.14 15.70
CA ASN A 55 -0.96 5.87 16.37
C ASN A 55 -1.85 4.99 15.49
N ILE A 56 -2.85 5.54 14.81
CA ILE A 56 -3.73 4.78 13.91
C ILE A 56 -2.95 4.22 12.73
N VAL A 57 -2.04 5.02 12.15
CA VAL A 57 -1.21 4.56 11.03
C VAL A 57 -0.30 3.42 11.46
N TYR A 58 0.33 3.52 12.65
CA TYR A 58 1.18 2.47 13.19
C TYR A 58 0.41 1.22 13.59
N ASP A 59 -0.81 1.36 14.12
CA ASP A 59 -1.69 0.21 14.38
C ASP A 59 -2.03 -0.52 13.08
N CYS A 60 -2.36 0.21 12.01
CA CYS A 60 -2.55 -0.38 10.69
C CYS A 60 -1.29 -1.07 10.17
N LEU A 61 -0.12 -0.48 10.37
CA LEU A 61 1.15 -1.12 9.99
C LEU A 61 1.37 -2.43 10.72
N ASN A 62 1.14 -2.47 12.03
CA ASN A 62 1.29 -3.68 12.83
C ASN A 62 0.36 -4.80 12.31
N ILE A 63 -0.90 -4.48 12.03
CA ILE A 63 -1.84 -5.44 11.45
C ILE A 63 -1.35 -5.94 10.09
N LEU A 64 -0.85 -5.04 9.24
CA LEU A 64 -0.32 -5.42 7.93
C LEU A 64 0.90 -6.34 8.04
N GLU A 65 1.78 -6.12 9.00
CA GLU A 65 2.94 -6.98 9.25
C GLU A 65 2.52 -8.34 9.84
N GLU A 66 1.59 -8.37 10.79
CA GLU A 66 1.08 -9.61 11.39
C GLU A 66 0.36 -10.51 10.38
N GLU A 67 -0.43 -9.91 9.49
CA GLU A 67 -1.20 -10.64 8.46
C GLU A 67 -0.40 -10.91 7.17
N SER A 68 0.82 -10.37 7.06
CA SER A 68 1.61 -10.52 5.85
C SER A 68 2.19 -11.92 5.69
N VAL A 69 2.14 -12.43 4.46
CA VAL A 69 2.83 -13.66 4.08
C VAL A 69 3.98 -13.31 3.15
N ALA A 70 5.20 -13.57 3.58
CA ALA A 70 6.39 -13.39 2.77
C ALA A 70 6.86 -14.72 2.19
N PHE A 71 7.25 -14.72 0.93
CA PHE A 71 7.85 -15.89 0.27
C PHE A 71 9.08 -15.46 -0.54
N PRO A 72 10.10 -16.32 -0.63
CA PRO A 72 11.29 -16.05 -1.42
C PRO A 72 10.99 -16.24 -2.91
N TRP A 73 11.19 -15.19 -3.69
CA TRP A 73 11.09 -15.26 -5.14
C TRP A 73 12.26 -16.00 -5.76
N GLN A 74 11.97 -16.87 -6.73
CA GLN A 74 12.95 -17.53 -7.57
C GLN A 74 12.79 -17.08 -9.03
N LYS A 75 13.86 -17.21 -9.80
CA LYS A 75 13.84 -16.92 -11.23
C LYS A 75 12.84 -17.85 -11.94
N GLY A 76 11.89 -17.26 -12.64
CA GLY A 76 10.82 -17.98 -13.34
C GLY A 76 9.50 -18.09 -12.57
N ASP A 77 9.46 -17.66 -11.33
CA ASP A 77 8.20 -17.62 -10.57
C ASP A 77 7.21 -16.65 -11.21
N VAL A 78 5.95 -17.03 -11.17
CA VAL A 78 4.82 -16.22 -11.60
C VAL A 78 3.82 -16.12 -10.45
N LEU A 79 3.48 -14.90 -10.06
CA LEU A 79 2.44 -14.62 -9.08
C LEU A 79 1.22 -14.03 -9.77
N LEU A 80 0.11 -14.71 -9.66
CA LEU A 80 -1.20 -14.15 -10.01
C LEU A 80 -1.85 -13.61 -8.73
N LEU A 81 -2.19 -12.33 -8.73
CA LEU A 81 -2.71 -11.66 -7.56
C LEU A 81 -3.99 -10.90 -7.90
N ASP A 82 -5.03 -11.14 -7.12
CA ASP A 82 -6.23 -10.33 -7.16
C ASP A 82 -6.00 -9.05 -6.34
N ASN A 83 -5.79 -7.94 -7.04
CA ASN A 83 -5.50 -6.64 -6.42
C ASN A 83 -6.68 -6.06 -5.61
N TRP A 84 -7.88 -6.60 -5.75
CA TRP A 84 -9.02 -6.24 -4.91
C TRP A 84 -9.05 -7.04 -3.61
N ALA A 85 -8.50 -8.25 -3.62
CA ALA A 85 -8.54 -9.16 -2.49
C ALA A 85 -7.33 -9.02 -1.57
N ALA A 86 -6.17 -8.68 -2.13
CA ALA A 86 -4.92 -8.67 -1.38
C ALA A 86 -4.09 -7.40 -1.63
N LEU A 87 -3.64 -6.79 -0.56
CA LEU A 87 -2.59 -5.80 -0.60
C LEU A 87 -1.25 -6.50 -0.85
N HIS A 88 -0.39 -5.90 -1.66
CA HIS A 88 0.92 -6.47 -1.95
C HIS A 88 2.01 -5.41 -1.86
N ALA A 89 3.16 -5.83 -1.38
CA ALA A 89 4.35 -5.00 -1.25
C ALA A 89 5.59 -5.85 -1.49
N ARG A 90 6.74 -5.25 -1.38
CA ARG A 90 8.03 -5.97 -1.41
C ARG A 90 8.85 -5.61 -0.19
N ARG A 91 9.61 -6.54 0.29
CA ARG A 91 10.70 -6.29 1.25
C ARG A 91 11.94 -5.78 0.54
N SER A 92 12.91 -5.28 1.29
CA SER A 92 14.26 -4.96 0.77
C SER A 92 14.86 -6.16 0.04
N PHE A 93 15.74 -5.92 -0.92
CA PHE A 93 16.37 -6.96 -1.72
C PHE A 93 17.77 -6.54 -2.12
N ASP A 94 18.61 -7.52 -2.40
CA ASP A 94 19.95 -7.32 -2.97
C ASP A 94 19.89 -7.32 -4.51
N PRO A 95 20.48 -6.32 -5.18
CA PRO A 95 20.57 -6.31 -6.64
C PRO A 95 21.45 -7.47 -7.18
N PRO A 96 21.21 -7.91 -8.43
CA PRO A 96 20.25 -7.42 -9.39
C PRO A 96 18.87 -8.09 -9.25
N ARG A 97 17.80 -7.30 -9.41
CA ARG A 97 16.43 -7.82 -9.43
C ARG A 97 15.65 -7.18 -10.58
N ARG A 98 14.92 -8.01 -11.32
CA ARG A 98 13.97 -7.56 -12.33
C ARG A 98 12.64 -8.28 -12.14
N ILE A 99 11.56 -7.50 -12.00
CA ILE A 99 10.18 -8.00 -11.97
C ILE A 99 9.44 -7.39 -13.15
N LEU A 100 8.70 -8.21 -13.84
CA LEU A 100 7.77 -7.80 -14.87
C LEU A 100 6.37 -7.86 -14.29
N ALA A 101 5.61 -6.78 -14.41
CA ALA A 101 4.24 -6.71 -13.95
C ALA A 101 3.30 -6.49 -15.14
N SER A 102 2.22 -7.26 -15.18
CA SER A 102 1.13 -7.08 -16.13
C SER A 102 -0.17 -6.86 -15.35
N LEU A 103 -0.91 -5.82 -15.73
CA LEU A 103 -2.21 -5.53 -15.16
C LEU A 103 -3.27 -6.04 -16.13
N CYS A 104 -4.07 -7.00 -15.66
CA CYS A 104 -5.18 -7.58 -16.41
C CYS A 104 -6.51 -7.06 -15.86
N LYS A 105 -7.51 -6.92 -16.73
CA LYS A 105 -8.88 -6.59 -16.36
C LYS A 105 -9.71 -7.84 -16.24
#